data_b62a6b383b2694ff24ca33d22855b4e3
#
_entry.id   b62a6b383b2694ff24ca33d22855b4e3
#
_cell.length_a   1.000
_cell.length_b   1.000
_cell.length_c   1.000
_cell.angle_alpha   90.00
_cell.angle_beta   90.00
_cell.angle_gamma   90.00
#
_symmetry.space_group_name_H-M   'P 1'
#
loop_
_entity.id
_entity.type
_entity.pdbx_description
1 polymer ?
#
loop_
_entity_poly.entity_id
_entity_poly.type
_entity_poly.pdbx_seq_one_letter_code
_entity_poly.pdbx_strand_id
1 'polypeptide(L)'
;MKARLPKNVGMGGNQNMNAMVKQAQRMQDEIVELQNDIEAREFTATVGGGAVEVVLTGKKTIKSLNIKPEVVNPEDIDMLQDLIISAVNEAVNNIEAVTEEEMNKVTGGVSLPGLF
;
A
#
# COMPACT_ATOMS: atom_id res chain seq x y z
N MET A 1 -12.98 2.45 52.11
CA MET A 1 -13.72 1.52 51.59
C MET A 1 -13.94 1.66 50.16
N LYS A 2 -14.51 2.69 49.80
CA LYS A 2 -14.73 2.85 48.43
C LYS A 2 -13.50 2.90 47.64
N ALA A 3 -12.39 3.27 48.25
CA ALA A 3 -11.13 3.34 47.59
C ALA A 3 -10.68 2.01 47.02
N ARG A 4 -11.24 0.93 47.59
CA ARG A 4 -10.80 -0.36 47.11
C ARG A 4 -11.26 -0.69 45.73
N LEU A 5 -12.48 -0.35 45.42
CA LEU A 5 -12.99 -0.61 44.10
C LEU A 5 -12.18 0.04 42.98
N PRO A 6 -11.90 1.33 43.07
CA PRO A 6 -11.04 1.94 42.03
C PRO A 6 -9.69 1.30 41.94
N LYS A 7 -9.16 0.85 43.05
CA LYS A 7 -7.87 0.22 43.06
C LYS A 7 -7.87 -1.07 42.26
N ASN A 8 -8.86 -1.91 42.48
CA ASN A 8 -8.95 -3.15 41.73
C ASN A 8 -9.17 -2.91 40.26
N VAL A 9 -10.01 -1.97 39.94
CA VAL A 9 -10.29 -1.65 38.56
C VAL A 9 -9.02 -1.10 37.92
N GLY A 10 -8.27 -0.30 38.65
CA GLY A 10 -7.05 0.26 38.11
C GLY A 10 -6.02 -0.80 37.79
N MET A 11 -5.89 -1.80 38.64
CA MET A 11 -4.94 -2.86 38.37
C MET A 11 -5.31 -3.66 37.14
N GLY A 12 -6.58 -4.03 37.05
CA GLY A 12 -7.04 -4.74 35.88
C GLY A 12 -6.90 -3.91 34.63
N GLY A 13 -7.21 -2.62 34.73
CA GLY A 13 -7.06 -1.73 33.60
C GLY A 13 -5.63 -1.57 33.16
N ASN A 14 -4.70 -1.51 34.11
CA ASN A 14 -3.29 -1.39 33.78
C ASN A 14 -2.79 -2.61 33.01
N GLN A 15 -3.17 -3.79 33.41
CA GLN A 15 -2.76 -5.00 32.72
C GLN A 15 -3.32 -5.02 31.31
N ASN A 16 -4.58 -4.66 31.17
CA ASN A 16 -5.20 -4.59 29.84
C ASN A 16 -4.55 -3.52 28.99
N MET A 17 -4.24 -2.39 29.60
CA MET A 17 -3.59 -1.31 28.86
C MET A 17 -2.20 -1.71 28.37
N ASN A 18 -1.45 -2.41 29.19
CA ASN A 18 -0.12 -2.87 28.79
C ASN A 18 -0.22 -3.84 27.63
N ALA A 19 -1.17 -4.74 27.66
CA ALA A 19 -1.38 -5.69 26.57
C ALA A 19 -1.81 -4.97 25.31
N MET A 20 -2.69 -3.98 25.45
CA MET A 20 -3.15 -3.20 24.32
C MET A 20 -2.03 -2.39 23.70
N VAL A 21 -1.19 -1.78 24.54
CA VAL A 21 -0.07 -1.00 24.07
C VAL A 21 0.92 -1.87 23.30
N LYS A 22 1.22 -3.05 23.84
CA LYS A 22 2.12 -3.97 23.16
C LYS A 22 1.57 -4.42 21.83
N GLN A 23 0.27 -4.70 21.80
CA GLN A 23 -0.38 -5.11 20.56
C GLN A 23 -0.35 -3.99 19.53
N ALA A 24 -0.62 -2.76 19.98
CA ALA A 24 -0.59 -1.61 19.09
C ALA A 24 0.81 -1.37 18.55
N GLN A 25 1.83 -1.51 19.39
CA GLN A 25 3.22 -1.35 18.95
C GLN A 25 3.58 -2.42 17.94
N ARG A 26 3.19 -3.66 18.18
CA ARG A 26 3.46 -4.75 17.25
C ARG A 26 2.79 -4.50 15.92
N MET A 27 1.55 -4.05 15.95
CA MET A 27 0.81 -3.75 14.73
C MET A 27 1.49 -2.61 13.96
N GLN A 28 1.94 -1.58 14.67
CA GLN A 28 2.63 -0.48 14.05
C GLN A 28 3.93 -0.92 13.39
N ASP A 29 4.70 -1.78 14.07
CA ASP A 29 5.93 -2.31 13.53
C ASP A 29 5.66 -3.12 12.27
N GLU A 30 4.60 -3.93 12.29
CA GLU A 30 4.23 -4.72 11.12
C GLU A 30 3.82 -3.84 9.96
N ILE A 31 3.11 -2.74 10.24
CA ILE A 31 2.71 -1.80 9.20
C ILE A 31 3.95 -1.17 8.56
N VAL A 32 4.91 -0.74 9.37
CA VAL A 32 6.14 -0.13 8.85
C VAL A 32 6.94 -1.12 8.02
N GLU A 33 7.09 -2.36 8.51
CA GLU A 33 7.80 -3.39 7.77
C GLU A 33 7.12 -3.70 6.45
N LEU A 34 5.79 -3.81 6.47
CA LEU A 34 5.03 -4.09 5.27
C LEU A 34 5.13 -2.94 4.29
N GLN A 35 5.05 -1.71 4.78
CA GLN A 35 5.17 -0.54 3.94
C GLN A 35 6.53 -0.51 3.24
N ASN A 36 7.59 -0.78 3.98
CA ASN A 36 8.94 -0.83 3.41
C ASN A 36 9.07 -1.95 2.39
N ASP A 37 8.47 -3.10 2.66
CA ASP A 37 8.49 -4.23 1.74
C ASP A 37 7.77 -3.89 0.44
N ILE A 38 6.57 -3.31 0.54
CA ILE A 38 5.80 -2.93 -0.65
C ILE A 38 6.55 -1.89 -1.45
N GLU A 39 7.16 -0.91 -0.79
CA GLU A 39 7.91 0.14 -1.48
C GLU A 39 9.10 -0.41 -2.27
N ALA A 40 9.65 -1.53 -1.85
CA ALA A 40 10.76 -2.17 -2.53
C ALA A 40 10.32 -3.11 -3.65
N ARG A 41 9.04 -3.46 -3.72
CA ARG A 41 8.53 -4.35 -4.76
C ARG A 41 8.41 -3.63 -6.09
N GLU A 42 8.42 -4.42 -7.15
CA GLU A 42 8.20 -3.92 -8.50
C GLU A 42 6.82 -4.31 -8.98
N PHE A 43 6.14 -3.36 -9.58
CA PHE A 43 4.80 -3.56 -10.12
C PHE A 43 4.86 -3.27 -11.63
N THR A 44 4.45 -4.25 -12.40
CA THR A 44 4.49 -4.17 -13.85
C THR A 44 3.08 -4.07 -14.42
N ALA A 45 2.89 -3.19 -15.38
CA ALA A 45 1.63 -3.10 -16.10
C ALA A 45 1.92 -3.02 -17.59
N THR A 46 1.09 -3.71 -18.38
CA THR A 46 1.19 -3.69 -19.84
C THR A 46 -0.15 -3.31 -20.42
N VAL A 47 -0.11 -2.55 -21.50
CA VAL A 47 -1.30 -2.15 -22.23
C VAL A 47 -1.08 -2.31 -23.74
N GLY A 48 -2.18 -2.26 -24.48
CA GLY A 48 -2.10 -2.33 -25.94
C GLY A 48 -1.53 -3.64 -26.45
N GLY A 49 -1.87 -4.76 -25.79
CA GLY A 49 -1.35 -6.06 -26.21
C GLY A 49 0.13 -6.21 -25.97
N GLY A 50 0.66 -5.53 -24.96
CA GLY A 50 2.09 -5.56 -24.65
C GLY A 50 2.88 -4.49 -25.36
N ALA A 51 2.21 -3.56 -26.04
CA ALA A 51 2.91 -2.52 -26.79
C ALA A 51 3.62 -1.54 -25.89
N VAL A 52 3.08 -1.29 -24.70
CA VAL A 52 3.70 -0.43 -23.69
C VAL A 52 3.72 -1.18 -22.38
N GLU A 53 4.91 -1.26 -21.80
CA GLU A 53 5.11 -1.90 -20.48
C GLU A 53 5.80 -0.92 -19.57
N VAL A 54 5.27 -0.77 -18.37
CA VAL A 54 5.86 0.09 -17.36
C VAL A 54 6.13 -0.73 -16.10
N VAL A 55 7.26 -0.46 -15.46
CA VAL A 55 7.59 -1.04 -14.16
C VAL A 55 7.75 0.10 -13.18
N LEU A 56 6.96 0.06 -12.11
CA LEU A 56 7.04 1.03 -11.03
C LEU A 56 7.50 0.33 -9.76
N THR A 57 8.16 1.09 -8.89
CA THR A 57 8.38 0.62 -7.53
C THR A 57 7.13 0.91 -6.71
N GLY A 58 7.02 0.29 -5.53
CA GLY A 58 5.89 0.54 -4.65
C GLY A 58 5.80 1.99 -4.17
N LYS A 59 6.86 2.76 -4.35
CA LYS A 59 6.83 4.20 -4.08
C LYS A 59 6.19 4.99 -5.20
N LYS A 60 5.68 4.31 -6.21
CA LYS A 60 5.08 4.93 -7.39
C LYS A 60 6.09 5.68 -8.24
N THR A 61 7.33 5.21 -8.22
CA THR A 61 8.40 5.74 -9.05
C THR A 61 8.57 4.84 -10.26
N ILE A 62 8.60 5.42 -11.44
CA ILE A 62 8.79 4.64 -12.67
C ILE A 62 10.24 4.17 -12.73
N LYS A 63 10.42 2.85 -12.79
CA LYS A 63 11.73 2.25 -12.89
C LYS A 63 12.14 2.03 -14.34
N SER A 64 11.19 1.59 -15.16
CA SER A 64 11.45 1.38 -16.58
C SER A 64 10.16 1.56 -17.37
N LEU A 65 10.34 1.90 -18.63
CA LEU A 65 9.23 2.07 -19.57
C LEU A 65 9.69 1.52 -20.89
N ASN A 66 9.01 0.50 -21.39
CA ASN A 66 9.32 -0.13 -22.66
C ASN A 66 8.19 0.12 -23.62
N ILE A 67 8.52 0.65 -24.80
CA ILE A 67 7.56 0.96 -25.84
C ILE A 67 7.97 0.22 -27.09
N LYS A 68 7.06 -0.55 -27.67
CA LYS A 68 7.35 -1.23 -28.94
C LYS A 68 7.30 -0.24 -30.08
N PRO A 69 8.21 -0.37 -31.04
CA PRO A 69 8.22 0.57 -32.17
C PRO A 69 6.93 0.66 -32.96
N GLU A 70 6.14 -0.41 -32.95
CA GLU A 70 4.89 -0.47 -33.71
C GLU A 70 3.90 0.62 -33.31
N VAL A 71 3.94 1.09 -32.06
CA VAL A 71 3.02 2.12 -31.59
C VAL A 71 3.64 3.49 -31.60
N VAL A 72 4.86 3.62 -32.10
CA VAL A 72 5.53 4.92 -32.22
C VAL A 72 5.25 5.43 -33.65
N ASN A 73 4.17 6.17 -33.77
CA ASN A 73 3.76 6.72 -35.05
C ASN A 73 3.68 8.23 -34.92
N PRO A 74 4.56 8.98 -35.63
CA PRO A 74 4.55 10.43 -35.55
C PRO A 74 3.22 11.07 -35.93
N GLU A 75 2.40 10.35 -36.69
CA GLU A 75 1.10 10.86 -37.12
C GLU A 75 0.01 10.57 -36.11
N ASP A 76 0.31 9.77 -35.07
CA ASP A 76 -0.69 9.41 -34.06
C ASP A 76 -0.04 9.41 -32.67
N ILE A 77 0.46 10.57 -32.30
CA ILE A 77 1.10 10.74 -31.00
C ILE A 77 0.09 10.61 -29.86
N ASP A 78 -1.18 11.01 -30.11
CA ASP A 78 -2.22 10.91 -29.11
C ASP A 78 -2.42 9.47 -28.65
N MET A 79 -2.38 8.51 -29.56
CA MET A 79 -2.50 7.11 -29.19
C MET A 79 -1.37 6.68 -28.27
N LEU A 80 -0.15 7.06 -28.60
CA LEU A 80 1.01 6.72 -27.76
C LEU A 80 0.89 7.33 -26.37
N GLN A 81 0.48 8.59 -26.30
CA GLN A 81 0.28 9.26 -25.01
C GLN A 81 -0.76 8.52 -24.18
N ASP A 82 -1.87 8.15 -24.79
CA ASP A 82 -2.93 7.45 -24.07
C ASP A 82 -2.47 6.09 -23.57
N LEU A 83 -1.67 5.38 -24.35
CA LEU A 83 -1.14 4.08 -23.93
C LEU A 83 -0.21 4.23 -22.73
N ILE A 84 0.65 5.24 -22.76
CA ILE A 84 1.59 5.48 -21.64
C ILE A 84 0.82 5.86 -20.39
N ILE A 85 -0.16 6.76 -20.52
CA ILE A 85 -0.99 7.17 -19.38
C ILE A 85 -1.71 5.97 -18.80
N SER A 86 -2.31 5.14 -19.66
CA SER A 86 -3.02 3.96 -19.20
C SER A 86 -2.10 2.99 -18.47
N ALA A 87 -0.91 2.76 -18.99
CA ALA A 87 0.04 1.84 -18.37
C ALA A 87 0.46 2.33 -16.98
N VAL A 88 0.80 3.61 -16.87
CA VAL A 88 1.22 4.18 -15.60
C VAL A 88 0.08 4.15 -14.58
N ASN A 89 -1.12 4.54 -15.01
CA ASN A 89 -2.27 4.56 -14.11
C ASN A 89 -2.63 3.16 -13.65
N GLU A 90 -2.55 2.17 -14.53
CA GLU A 90 -2.81 0.79 -14.14
C GLU A 90 -1.81 0.30 -13.10
N ALA A 91 -0.53 0.61 -13.30
CA ALA A 91 0.50 0.23 -12.33
C ALA A 91 0.27 0.90 -10.98
N VAL A 92 -0.09 2.19 -10.98
CA VAL A 92 -0.39 2.91 -9.74
C VAL A 92 -1.59 2.29 -9.04
N ASN A 93 -2.63 1.96 -9.79
CA ASN A 93 -3.83 1.32 -9.22
C ASN A 93 -3.49 -0.04 -8.61
N ASN A 94 -2.61 -0.80 -9.26
CA ASN A 94 -2.18 -2.09 -8.73
C ASN A 94 -1.42 -1.92 -7.43
N ILE A 95 -0.55 -0.93 -7.33
CA ILE A 95 0.18 -0.64 -6.10
C ILE A 95 -0.81 -0.30 -4.98
N GLU A 96 -1.79 0.55 -5.27
CA GLU A 96 -2.77 0.94 -4.26
C GLU A 96 -3.63 -0.24 -3.81
N ALA A 97 -4.03 -1.08 -4.75
CA ALA A 97 -4.86 -2.25 -4.43
C ALA A 97 -4.10 -3.24 -3.55
N VAL A 98 -2.86 -3.53 -3.89
CA VAL A 98 -2.03 -4.45 -3.11
C VAL A 98 -1.76 -3.87 -1.73
N THR A 99 -1.45 -2.57 -1.66
CA THR A 99 -1.19 -1.91 -0.39
C THR A 99 -2.41 -2.00 0.52
N GLU A 100 -3.58 -1.70 -0.01
CA GLU A 100 -4.81 -1.75 0.76
C GLU A 100 -5.10 -3.16 1.24
N GLU A 101 -4.98 -4.15 0.37
CA GLU A 101 -5.25 -5.54 0.71
C GLU A 101 -4.32 -6.03 1.81
N GLU A 102 -3.03 -5.78 1.68
CA GLU A 102 -2.07 -6.28 2.65
C GLU A 102 -2.12 -5.52 3.96
N MET A 103 -2.39 -4.21 3.91
CA MET A 103 -2.59 -3.45 5.14
C MET A 103 -3.82 -3.92 5.90
N ASN A 104 -4.89 -4.27 5.20
CA ASN A 104 -6.07 -4.81 5.85
C ASN A 104 -5.79 -6.12 6.58
N LYS A 105 -4.91 -6.94 6.04
CA LYS A 105 -4.51 -8.18 6.70
C LYS A 105 -3.77 -7.90 8.00
N VAL A 106 -2.91 -6.90 8.01
CA VAL A 106 -2.14 -6.54 9.21
C VAL A 106 -3.06 -5.97 10.28
N THR A 107 -4.01 -5.14 9.89
CA THR A 107 -4.90 -4.50 10.85
C THR A 107 -6.07 -5.39 11.25
N GLY A 108 -6.16 -6.58 10.65
CA GLY A 108 -7.25 -7.50 10.97
C GLY A 108 -8.61 -7.00 10.56
N GLY A 109 -8.67 -6.13 9.57
CA GLY A 109 -9.92 -5.55 9.13
C GLY A 109 -10.41 -4.42 10.00
N VAL A 110 -9.63 -4.02 11.00
CA VAL A 110 -9.99 -2.90 11.84
C VAL A 110 -9.74 -1.61 11.10
N SER A 111 -10.75 -0.74 11.07
CA SER A 111 -10.60 0.57 10.49
C SER A 111 -9.92 1.49 11.49
N LEU A 112 -8.81 2.08 11.10
CA LEU A 112 -8.05 2.98 11.96
C LEU A 112 -8.05 4.37 11.31
N PRO A 113 -8.98 5.23 11.70
CA PRO A 113 -9.04 6.55 11.12
C PRO A 113 -7.72 7.30 11.33
N GLY A 114 -7.26 7.95 10.29
CA GLY A 114 -6.01 8.68 10.36
C GLY A 114 -4.80 7.89 9.89
N LEU A 115 -4.91 6.58 9.75
CA LEU A 115 -3.85 5.76 9.20
C LEU A 115 -4.02 5.47 7.71
N PHE A 116 -5.23 5.57 7.24
CA PHE A 116 -5.54 5.27 5.85
C PHE A 116 -6.20 6.44 5.15
#